data_bce559b3bdb4e12f289fc63d755731a3
#
_entry.id   bce559b3bdb4e12f289fc63d755731a3
#
_cell.length_a   1.000
_cell.length_b   1.000
_cell.length_c   1.000
_cell.angle_alpha   90.00
_cell.angle_beta   90.00
_cell.angle_gamma   90.00
#
_symmetry.space_group_name_H-M   'P 1'
#
loop_
_entity.id
_entity.type
_entity.pdbx_description
1 polymer ?
#
loop_
_entity_poly.entity_id
_entity_poly.type
_entity_poly.pdbx_seq_one_letter_code
_entity_poly.pdbx_strand_id
1 'polypeptide(L)'
;MTTDKFLFSIIVPTYDRPQKLALCLASFVKLEYPGDRFQVIVVNDSTEISIETAVSPFQKQLNLELLSQPNSGPATARNTGAFAAKGKFLVFTDDDCTVAPDWLQTLETRFAETPDCLVGGRTINALPDNVYSTASQQLIDYLYSYYNAIGDRAQFFTSNNFALPAAAFQNIGGFDTSFSLAAGEDREFCDRWLHSGRRAIYAPEVTVYHFHELTLRKFWRQQFNYGRGAFLFQQTISKRAENAKKIQHPSFYLNLLIYPFSQKSGIQMLLIAALFVLSQTAIAAGILREKKNSSPN
;
A
#
# COMPACT_ATOMS: atom_id res chain seq x y z
N MET A 1 -22.03 -3.56 -24.16
CA MET A 1 -20.62 -3.67 -23.73
C MET A 1 -20.10 -2.25 -23.67
N THR A 2 -19.98 -1.67 -22.49
CA THR A 2 -19.28 -0.39 -22.31
C THR A 2 -17.80 -0.68 -22.58
N THR A 3 -17.26 -0.15 -23.67
CA THR A 3 -15.82 -0.17 -23.91
C THR A 3 -15.20 0.69 -22.82
N ASP A 4 -14.42 0.07 -21.92
CA ASP A 4 -13.67 0.79 -20.92
C ASP A 4 -12.82 1.85 -21.64
N LYS A 5 -12.99 3.11 -21.28
CA LYS A 5 -12.33 4.23 -21.94
C LYS A 5 -10.81 4.14 -21.77
N PHE A 6 -10.36 3.60 -20.65
CA PHE A 6 -8.94 3.44 -20.30
C PHE A 6 -8.66 1.97 -19.94
N LEU A 7 -7.41 1.53 -20.14
CA LEU A 7 -6.97 0.24 -19.60
C LEU A 7 -6.71 0.34 -18.10
N PHE A 8 -6.04 1.42 -17.66
CA PHE A 8 -5.69 1.62 -16.26
C PHE A 8 -6.32 2.89 -15.66
N SER A 9 -6.71 2.82 -14.39
CA SER A 9 -6.98 3.97 -13.54
C SER A 9 -6.02 3.95 -12.36
N ILE A 10 -5.11 4.93 -12.30
CA ILE A 10 -4.17 5.11 -11.20
C ILE A 10 -4.87 5.91 -10.11
N ILE A 11 -4.94 5.34 -8.90
CA ILE A 11 -5.61 5.94 -7.74
C ILE A 11 -4.54 6.42 -6.75
N VAL A 12 -4.56 7.72 -6.46
CA VAL A 12 -3.60 8.37 -5.55
C VAL A 12 -4.34 9.11 -4.45
N PRO A 13 -4.48 8.53 -3.26
CA PRO A 13 -4.94 9.28 -2.10
C PRO A 13 -3.86 10.25 -1.63
N THR A 14 -4.25 11.43 -1.18
CA THR A 14 -3.33 12.42 -0.59
C THR A 14 -3.98 13.13 0.58
N TYR A 15 -3.17 13.48 1.58
CA TYR A 15 -3.58 14.27 2.74
C TYR A 15 -2.44 15.21 3.14
N ASP A 16 -2.62 16.52 2.96
CA ASP A 16 -1.71 17.60 3.38
C ASP A 16 -0.24 17.45 2.90
N ARG A 17 -0.01 16.92 1.69
CA ARG A 17 1.32 16.65 1.15
C ARG A 17 1.50 17.11 -0.32
N PRO A 18 1.19 18.39 -0.67
CA PRO A 18 1.20 18.84 -2.06
C PRO A 18 2.56 18.68 -2.77
N GLN A 19 3.68 18.82 -2.06
CA GLN A 19 5.02 18.68 -2.64
C GLN A 19 5.33 17.23 -3.02
N LYS A 20 4.93 16.26 -2.19
CA LYS A 20 5.09 14.84 -2.48
C LYS A 20 4.20 14.42 -3.63
N LEU A 21 2.94 14.84 -3.61
CA LEU A 21 2.00 14.61 -4.71
C LEU A 21 2.56 15.11 -6.05
N ALA A 22 3.16 16.32 -6.08
CA ALA A 22 3.75 16.87 -7.30
C ALA A 22 4.89 15.97 -7.84
N LEU A 23 5.73 15.41 -6.99
CA LEU A 23 6.77 14.45 -7.39
C LEU A 23 6.17 13.13 -7.91
N CYS A 24 5.14 12.63 -7.27
CA CYS A 24 4.39 11.46 -7.72
C CYS A 24 3.82 11.70 -9.13
N LEU A 25 3.08 12.78 -9.33
CA LEU A 25 2.49 13.13 -10.63
C LEU A 25 3.55 13.37 -11.73
N ALA A 26 4.68 13.96 -11.38
CA ALA A 26 5.79 14.12 -12.31
C ALA A 26 6.38 12.80 -12.79
N SER A 27 6.27 11.72 -12.00
CA SER A 27 6.68 10.38 -12.43
C SER A 27 5.71 9.77 -13.45
N PHE A 28 4.41 10.07 -13.36
CA PHE A 28 3.43 9.58 -14.32
C PHE A 28 3.56 10.23 -15.70
N VAL A 29 4.04 11.49 -15.76
CA VAL A 29 4.38 12.17 -17.04
C VAL A 29 5.51 11.45 -17.77
N LYS A 30 6.38 10.74 -17.04
CA LYS A 30 7.54 10.01 -17.57
C LYS A 30 7.25 8.55 -17.90
N LEU A 31 5.99 8.10 -17.76
CA LEU A 31 5.63 6.73 -18.10
C LEU A 31 5.81 6.50 -19.61
N GLU A 32 6.48 5.41 -19.94
CA GLU A 32 6.62 4.89 -21.31
C GLU A 32 5.36 4.10 -21.68
N TYR A 33 4.21 4.80 -21.63
CA TYR A 33 2.90 4.21 -21.88
C TYR A 33 1.95 5.20 -22.55
N PRO A 34 1.09 4.78 -23.52
CA PRO A 34 0.20 5.71 -24.22
C PRO A 34 -0.73 6.46 -23.26
N GLY A 35 -0.67 7.79 -23.30
CA GLY A 35 -1.38 8.66 -22.36
C GLY A 35 -2.91 8.60 -22.47
N ASP A 36 -3.45 8.14 -23.61
CA ASP A 36 -4.87 7.91 -23.86
C ASP A 36 -5.38 6.57 -23.29
N ARG A 37 -4.48 5.70 -22.83
CA ARG A 37 -4.81 4.37 -22.29
C ARG A 37 -4.90 4.35 -20.76
N PHE A 38 -4.56 5.42 -20.06
CA PHE A 38 -4.71 5.51 -18.61
C PHE A 38 -5.26 6.85 -18.17
N GLN A 39 -5.86 6.86 -16.98
CA GLN A 39 -6.25 8.06 -16.24
C GLN A 39 -5.61 8.05 -14.86
N VAL A 40 -5.47 9.24 -14.28
CA VAL A 40 -5.02 9.44 -12.91
C VAL A 40 -6.17 10.04 -12.11
N ILE A 41 -6.50 9.47 -10.97
CA ILE A 41 -7.50 10.00 -10.05
C ILE A 41 -6.80 10.31 -8.73
N VAL A 42 -6.65 11.60 -8.46
CA VAL A 42 -6.14 12.11 -7.19
C VAL A 42 -7.31 12.34 -6.26
N VAL A 43 -7.26 11.79 -5.05
CA VAL A 43 -8.28 12.02 -4.02
C VAL A 43 -7.66 12.79 -2.86
N ASN A 44 -8.03 14.07 -2.75
CA ASN A 44 -7.67 14.92 -1.61
C ASN A 44 -8.57 14.57 -0.42
N ASP A 45 -8.01 13.90 0.57
CA ASP A 45 -8.70 13.55 1.82
C ASP A 45 -8.63 14.70 2.85
N SER A 46 -8.74 15.94 2.35
CA SER A 46 -8.76 17.19 3.12
C SER A 46 -9.59 18.23 2.38
N THR A 47 -10.37 19.00 3.12
CA THR A 47 -11.05 20.20 2.62
C THR A 47 -10.37 21.49 3.05
N GLU A 48 -9.39 21.41 3.95
CA GLU A 48 -8.72 22.58 4.53
C GLU A 48 -7.55 23.07 3.68
N ILE A 49 -6.84 22.16 3.02
CA ILE A 49 -5.68 22.47 2.19
C ILE A 49 -6.00 22.19 0.73
N SER A 50 -5.98 23.26 -0.07
CA SER A 50 -6.05 23.13 -1.54
C SER A 50 -4.75 22.55 -2.08
N ILE A 51 -4.90 21.52 -2.92
CA ILE A 51 -3.78 20.91 -3.66
C ILE A 51 -3.82 21.27 -5.16
N GLU A 52 -4.71 22.18 -5.57
CA GLU A 52 -4.87 22.57 -6.98
C GLU A 52 -3.58 23.09 -7.59
N THR A 53 -2.80 23.88 -6.84
CA THR A 53 -1.50 24.38 -7.30
C THR A 53 -0.47 23.28 -7.56
N ALA A 54 -0.57 22.15 -6.85
CA ALA A 54 0.29 20.99 -7.06
C ALA A 54 -0.19 20.12 -8.23
N VAL A 55 -1.48 20.15 -8.55
CA VAL A 55 -2.12 19.31 -9.58
C VAL A 55 -2.20 20.00 -10.94
N SER A 56 -2.50 21.30 -10.97
CA SER A 56 -2.76 22.07 -12.20
C SER A 56 -1.65 21.99 -13.27
N PRO A 57 -0.34 21.91 -12.95
CA PRO A 57 0.69 21.76 -13.98
C PRO A 57 0.59 20.46 -14.78
N PHE A 58 -0.05 19.44 -14.21
CA PHE A 58 -0.13 18.10 -14.79
C PHE A 58 -1.43 17.84 -15.56
N GLN A 59 -2.49 18.67 -15.38
CA GLN A 59 -3.79 18.47 -16.04
C GLN A 59 -3.74 18.54 -17.57
N LYS A 60 -2.75 19.23 -18.15
CA LYS A 60 -2.54 19.28 -19.61
C LYS A 60 -1.73 18.09 -20.13
N GLN A 61 -1.05 17.37 -19.28
CA GLN A 61 -0.13 16.29 -19.62
C GLN A 61 -0.69 14.90 -19.31
N LEU A 62 -1.66 14.82 -18.37
CA LEU A 62 -2.27 13.59 -17.89
C LEU A 62 -3.80 13.69 -17.99
N ASN A 63 -4.47 12.57 -18.28
CA ASN A 63 -5.91 12.46 -18.07
C ASN A 63 -6.17 12.42 -16.55
N LEU A 64 -6.13 13.60 -15.90
CA LEU A 64 -6.14 13.72 -14.46
C LEU A 64 -7.49 14.27 -13.96
N GLU A 65 -8.09 13.54 -13.02
CA GLU A 65 -9.28 13.94 -12.27
C GLU A 65 -8.89 14.18 -10.80
N LEU A 66 -9.32 15.31 -10.24
CA LEU A 66 -9.13 15.64 -8.83
C LEU A 66 -10.47 15.54 -8.11
N LEU A 67 -10.53 14.69 -7.11
CA LEU A 67 -11.66 14.57 -6.19
C LEU A 67 -11.24 15.08 -4.81
N SER A 68 -12.18 15.67 -4.07
CA SER A 68 -11.95 16.12 -2.69
C SER A 68 -13.04 15.60 -1.77
N GLN A 69 -12.66 15.22 -0.56
CA GLN A 69 -13.59 14.76 0.48
C GLN A 69 -13.14 15.24 1.85
N PRO A 70 -14.03 15.32 2.85
CA PRO A 70 -13.64 15.49 4.24
C PRO A 70 -12.73 14.35 4.69
N ASN A 71 -11.75 14.63 5.56
CA ASN A 71 -10.82 13.61 6.05
C ASN A 71 -11.57 12.39 6.60
N SER A 72 -11.45 11.29 5.87
CA SER A 72 -12.16 10.03 6.13
C SER A 72 -11.21 8.82 6.17
N GLY A 73 -9.91 9.08 6.02
CA GLY A 73 -8.85 8.09 6.05
C GLY A 73 -8.54 7.42 4.70
N PRO A 74 -7.39 6.76 4.61
CA PRO A 74 -6.84 6.28 3.34
C PRO A 74 -7.69 5.20 2.66
N ALA A 75 -8.36 4.33 3.42
CA ALA A 75 -9.26 3.33 2.88
C ALA A 75 -10.44 3.98 2.13
N THR A 76 -11.08 4.99 2.75
CA THR A 76 -12.18 5.74 2.13
C THR A 76 -11.69 6.52 0.91
N ALA A 77 -10.54 7.19 1.00
CA ALA A 77 -9.99 7.95 -0.12
C ALA A 77 -9.68 7.04 -1.32
N ARG A 78 -9.08 5.86 -1.10
CA ARG A 78 -8.86 4.88 -2.18
C ARG A 78 -10.18 4.38 -2.77
N ASN A 79 -11.19 4.12 -1.96
CA ASN A 79 -12.51 3.72 -2.44
C ASN A 79 -13.15 4.81 -3.31
N THR A 80 -13.12 6.07 -2.86
CA THR A 80 -13.65 7.21 -3.62
C THR A 80 -13.04 7.28 -5.01
N GLY A 81 -11.72 7.19 -5.11
CA GLY A 81 -11.03 7.18 -6.41
C GLY A 81 -11.34 5.95 -7.25
N ALA A 82 -11.37 4.77 -6.63
CA ALA A 82 -11.63 3.50 -7.32
C ALA A 82 -13.07 3.40 -7.87
N PHE A 83 -14.06 3.95 -7.15
CA PHE A 83 -15.45 3.95 -7.63
C PHE A 83 -15.72 5.00 -8.72
N ALA A 84 -14.90 6.06 -8.82
CA ALA A 84 -14.94 7.03 -9.91
C ALA A 84 -14.17 6.55 -11.17
N ALA A 85 -13.39 5.51 -11.04
CA ALA A 85 -12.50 5.00 -12.08
C ALA A 85 -13.25 4.44 -13.30
N LYS A 86 -12.70 4.70 -14.51
CA LYS A 86 -13.24 4.29 -15.81
C LYS A 86 -12.34 3.29 -16.54
N GLY A 87 -11.26 2.85 -15.90
CA GLY A 87 -10.33 1.88 -16.45
C GLY A 87 -10.72 0.44 -16.11
N LYS A 88 -10.32 -0.47 -16.98
CA LYS A 88 -10.52 -1.91 -16.76
C LYS A 88 -9.81 -2.41 -15.51
N PHE A 89 -8.61 -1.86 -15.24
CA PHE A 89 -7.80 -2.19 -14.08
C PHE A 89 -7.58 -0.96 -13.21
N LEU A 90 -7.70 -1.14 -11.89
CA LEU A 90 -7.29 -0.17 -10.87
C LEU A 90 -5.83 -0.41 -10.51
N VAL A 91 -5.07 0.67 -10.37
CA VAL A 91 -3.68 0.65 -9.92
C VAL A 91 -3.55 1.61 -8.75
N PHE A 92 -3.17 1.11 -7.59
CA PHE A 92 -3.01 1.91 -6.38
C PHE A 92 -1.56 2.27 -6.13
N THR A 93 -1.32 3.53 -5.80
CA THR A 93 -0.04 4.02 -5.30
C THR A 93 -0.28 5.18 -4.33
N ASP A 94 0.75 5.53 -3.55
CA ASP A 94 0.65 6.63 -2.58
C ASP A 94 1.30 7.92 -3.13
N ASP A 95 0.90 9.07 -2.59
CA ASP A 95 1.38 10.40 -3.01
C ASP A 95 2.87 10.65 -2.72
N ASP A 96 3.53 9.81 -1.92
CA ASP A 96 4.97 9.83 -1.66
C ASP A 96 5.73 8.69 -2.37
N CYS A 97 5.15 8.19 -3.45
CA CYS A 97 5.75 7.23 -4.34
C CYS A 97 6.03 7.84 -5.72
N THR A 98 7.09 7.38 -6.37
CA THR A 98 7.31 7.56 -7.82
C THR A 98 7.38 6.19 -8.47
N VAL A 99 6.98 6.09 -9.74
CA VAL A 99 6.92 4.81 -10.44
C VAL A 99 8.05 4.67 -11.46
N ALA A 100 8.41 3.43 -11.78
CA ALA A 100 9.34 3.16 -12.88
C ALA A 100 8.70 3.53 -14.23
N PRO A 101 9.48 3.97 -15.24
CA PRO A 101 8.94 4.38 -16.54
C PRO A 101 8.10 3.29 -17.24
N ASP A 102 8.45 2.03 -17.08
CA ASP A 102 7.79 0.85 -17.65
C ASP A 102 6.67 0.26 -16.78
N TRP A 103 6.28 0.93 -15.69
CA TRP A 103 5.37 0.42 -14.65
C TRP A 103 4.03 -0.10 -15.21
N LEU A 104 3.34 0.70 -16.06
CA LEU A 104 2.06 0.30 -16.65
C LEU A 104 2.23 -0.73 -17.76
N GLN A 105 3.32 -0.67 -18.53
CA GLN A 105 3.61 -1.67 -19.57
C GLN A 105 3.85 -3.05 -18.95
N THR A 106 4.58 -3.09 -17.84
CA THR A 106 4.83 -4.32 -17.08
C THR A 106 3.54 -4.88 -16.49
N LEU A 107 2.67 -4.02 -15.92
CA LEU A 107 1.34 -4.42 -15.46
C LEU A 107 0.46 -4.97 -16.59
N GLU A 108 0.47 -4.34 -17.77
CA GLU A 108 -0.29 -4.83 -18.93
C GLU A 108 0.15 -6.23 -19.32
N THR A 109 1.46 -6.49 -19.38
CA THR A 109 2.03 -7.81 -19.65
C THR A 109 1.53 -8.84 -18.64
N ARG A 110 1.53 -8.50 -17.36
CA ARG A 110 1.01 -9.41 -16.30
C ARG A 110 -0.49 -9.67 -16.42
N PHE A 111 -1.28 -8.66 -16.71
CA PHE A 111 -2.73 -8.83 -16.90
C PHE A 111 -3.09 -9.54 -18.19
N ALA A 112 -2.25 -9.55 -19.22
CA ALA A 112 -2.44 -10.40 -20.39
C ALA A 112 -2.34 -11.90 -20.04
N GLU A 113 -1.46 -12.26 -19.11
CA GLU A 113 -1.28 -13.64 -18.65
C GLU A 113 -2.29 -14.04 -17.56
N THR A 114 -2.65 -13.08 -16.68
CA THR A 114 -3.42 -13.32 -15.44
C THR A 114 -4.46 -12.22 -15.21
N PRO A 115 -5.49 -12.11 -16.07
CA PRO A 115 -6.41 -10.98 -16.13
C PRO A 115 -7.29 -10.81 -14.87
N ASP A 116 -7.47 -11.86 -14.07
CA ASP A 116 -8.38 -11.89 -12.91
C ASP A 116 -7.64 -11.86 -11.56
N CYS A 117 -6.33 -11.62 -11.57
CA CYS A 117 -5.50 -11.64 -10.36
C CYS A 117 -5.34 -10.25 -9.73
N LEU A 118 -5.06 -10.23 -8.44
CA LEU A 118 -4.41 -9.11 -7.76
C LEU A 118 -2.91 -9.21 -8.04
N VAL A 119 -2.34 -8.21 -8.70
CA VAL A 119 -0.90 -8.14 -9.01
C VAL A 119 -0.25 -7.13 -8.09
N GLY A 120 0.65 -7.59 -7.21
CA GLY A 120 1.43 -6.72 -6.34
C GLY A 120 2.87 -6.60 -6.83
N GLY A 121 3.40 -5.39 -6.84
CA GLY A 121 4.75 -5.08 -7.28
C GLY A 121 5.74 -4.90 -6.13
N ARG A 122 6.97 -4.59 -6.48
CA ARG A 122 8.06 -4.30 -5.56
C ARG A 122 8.08 -2.82 -5.21
N THR A 123 8.22 -2.51 -3.93
CA THR A 123 8.47 -1.16 -3.43
C THR A 123 9.92 -1.03 -2.98
N ILE A 124 10.62 -0.02 -3.48
CA ILE A 124 12.04 0.25 -3.18
C ILE A 124 12.11 1.51 -2.33
N ASN A 125 12.91 1.49 -1.25
CA ASN A 125 13.20 2.68 -0.47
C ASN A 125 14.00 3.70 -1.31
N ALA A 126 13.42 4.86 -1.58
CA ALA A 126 14.07 5.95 -2.30
C ALA A 126 15.02 6.80 -1.41
N LEU A 127 15.06 6.53 -0.10
CA LEU A 127 15.86 7.26 0.89
C LEU A 127 16.81 6.31 1.64
N PRO A 128 17.79 5.68 0.95
CA PRO A 128 18.65 4.65 1.54
C PRO A 128 19.55 5.14 2.68
N ASP A 129 19.83 6.46 2.71
CA ASP A 129 20.63 7.10 3.77
C ASP A 129 19.83 7.38 5.04
N ASN A 130 18.48 7.33 4.97
CA ASN A 130 17.63 7.43 6.13
C ASN A 130 17.46 6.06 6.79
N VAL A 131 18.11 5.85 7.92
CA VAL A 131 18.11 4.55 8.63
C VAL A 131 16.71 4.10 9.06
N TYR A 132 15.83 5.03 9.41
CA TYR A 132 14.45 4.72 9.81
C TYR A 132 13.60 4.28 8.62
N SER A 133 13.77 4.95 7.46
CA SER A 133 13.12 4.56 6.20
C SER A 133 13.62 3.20 5.74
N THR A 134 14.93 2.97 5.85
CA THR A 134 15.56 1.68 5.51
C THR A 134 15.06 0.56 6.42
N ALA A 135 14.97 0.80 7.74
CA ALA A 135 14.40 -0.18 8.67
C ALA A 135 12.92 -0.46 8.37
N SER A 136 12.14 0.58 8.08
CA SER A 136 10.71 0.43 7.72
C SER A 136 10.55 -0.39 6.43
N GLN A 137 11.36 -0.11 5.39
CA GLN A 137 11.30 -0.90 4.16
C GLN A 137 11.72 -2.35 4.38
N GLN A 138 12.79 -2.61 5.12
CA GLN A 138 13.23 -3.99 5.39
C GLN A 138 12.21 -4.80 6.20
N LEU A 139 11.39 -4.17 7.05
CA LEU A 139 10.25 -4.83 7.70
C LEU A 139 9.22 -5.31 6.65
N ILE A 140 8.91 -4.47 5.65
CA ILE A 140 8.01 -4.84 4.54
C ILE A 140 8.66 -5.91 3.65
N ASP A 141 9.95 -5.79 3.32
CA ASP A 141 10.68 -6.78 2.52
C ASP A 141 10.66 -8.16 3.20
N TYR A 142 10.82 -8.20 4.53
CA TYR A 142 10.66 -9.44 5.30
C TYR A 142 9.25 -10.00 5.18
N LEU A 143 8.21 -9.18 5.33
CA LEU A 143 6.82 -9.62 5.17
C LEU A 143 6.55 -10.16 3.77
N TYR A 144 7.10 -9.51 2.74
CA TYR A 144 6.97 -9.98 1.35
C TYR A 144 7.70 -11.30 1.13
N SER A 145 8.90 -11.47 1.69
CA SER A 145 9.65 -12.74 1.60
C SER A 145 8.91 -13.89 2.31
N TYR A 146 8.16 -13.59 3.35
CA TYR A 146 7.40 -14.59 4.10
C TYR A 146 6.05 -14.92 3.45
N TYR A 147 5.27 -13.90 3.10
CA TYR A 147 3.90 -14.09 2.60
C TYR A 147 3.83 -14.33 1.08
N ASN A 148 4.84 -13.93 0.33
CA ASN A 148 4.87 -14.01 -1.13
C ASN A 148 6.00 -14.90 -1.64
N ALA A 149 6.51 -15.81 -0.81
CA ALA A 149 7.60 -16.74 -1.14
C ALA A 149 7.31 -17.60 -2.40
N ILE A 150 6.01 -17.87 -2.66
CA ILE A 150 5.53 -18.54 -3.87
C ILE A 150 4.86 -17.46 -4.71
N GLY A 151 5.54 -16.97 -5.75
CA GLY A 151 5.13 -15.78 -6.50
C GLY A 151 3.73 -15.82 -7.11
N ASP A 152 3.22 -16.99 -7.52
CA ASP A 152 1.87 -17.19 -8.06
C ASP A 152 0.80 -17.45 -6.99
N ARG A 153 1.17 -17.47 -5.71
CA ARG A 153 0.32 -17.65 -4.52
C ARG A 153 0.64 -16.63 -3.44
N ALA A 154 0.83 -15.40 -3.85
CA ALA A 154 1.08 -14.30 -2.93
C ALA A 154 -0.10 -14.09 -1.99
N GLN A 155 0.17 -13.59 -0.78
CA GLN A 155 -0.82 -13.43 0.26
C GLN A 155 -0.98 -12.00 0.77
N PHE A 156 -0.01 -11.13 0.51
CA PHE A 156 -0.01 -9.79 1.07
C PHE A 156 0.74 -8.80 0.19
N PHE A 157 0.12 -7.64 -0.02
CA PHE A 157 0.72 -6.47 -0.64
C PHE A 157 0.33 -5.21 0.12
N THR A 158 1.25 -4.25 0.14
CA THR A 158 0.96 -2.88 0.57
C THR A 158 0.26 -2.13 -0.56
N SER A 159 -0.70 -1.28 -0.21
CA SER A 159 -1.55 -0.56 -1.16
C SER A 159 -0.83 0.52 -1.98
N ASN A 160 0.46 0.73 -1.73
CA ASN A 160 1.27 1.67 -2.51
C ASN A 160 1.80 1.09 -3.84
N ASN A 161 1.63 -0.21 -4.10
CA ASN A 161 2.01 -0.82 -5.37
C ASN A 161 1.27 -2.14 -5.64
N PHE A 162 -0.02 -2.06 -5.89
CA PHE A 162 -0.75 -3.19 -6.44
C PHE A 162 -1.85 -2.77 -7.43
N ALA A 163 -2.24 -3.70 -8.29
CA ALA A 163 -3.25 -3.52 -9.32
C ALA A 163 -4.20 -4.72 -9.40
N LEU A 164 -5.45 -4.49 -9.83
CA LEU A 164 -6.46 -5.54 -9.95
C LEU A 164 -7.60 -5.10 -10.88
N PRO A 165 -8.45 -6.04 -11.37
CA PRO A 165 -9.61 -5.71 -12.16
C PRO A 165 -10.61 -4.85 -11.39
N ALA A 166 -11.07 -3.73 -12.00
CA ALA A 166 -12.01 -2.79 -11.39
C ALA A 166 -13.34 -3.47 -10.99
N ALA A 167 -13.89 -4.32 -11.87
CA ALA A 167 -15.10 -5.07 -11.57
C ALA A 167 -14.94 -6.00 -10.34
N ALA A 168 -13.78 -6.63 -10.18
CA ALA A 168 -13.52 -7.49 -9.04
C ALA A 168 -13.38 -6.69 -7.73
N PHE A 169 -12.77 -5.48 -7.77
CA PHE A 169 -12.71 -4.57 -6.65
C PHE A 169 -14.11 -4.14 -6.19
N GLN A 170 -14.99 -3.78 -7.13
CA GLN A 170 -16.38 -3.41 -6.84
C GLN A 170 -17.16 -4.58 -6.24
N ASN A 171 -17.02 -5.78 -6.82
CA ASN A 171 -17.71 -6.99 -6.35
C ASN A 171 -17.31 -7.41 -4.93
N ILE A 172 -16.07 -7.13 -4.52
CA ILE A 172 -15.59 -7.43 -3.17
C ILE A 172 -15.93 -6.32 -2.17
N GLY A 173 -16.44 -5.16 -2.64
CA GLY A 173 -16.87 -4.04 -1.82
C GLY A 173 -15.77 -3.03 -1.45
N GLY A 174 -14.64 -3.02 -2.19
CA GLY A 174 -13.54 -2.08 -1.95
C GLY A 174 -12.77 -2.37 -0.65
N PHE A 175 -12.03 -1.38 -0.15
CA PHE A 175 -11.37 -1.43 1.17
C PHE A 175 -12.38 -1.30 2.29
N ASP A 176 -12.14 -1.95 3.41
CA ASP A 176 -12.95 -1.80 4.63
C ASP A 176 -12.65 -0.45 5.30
N THR A 177 -13.62 0.45 5.29
CA THR A 177 -13.49 1.82 5.81
C THR A 177 -13.51 1.90 7.34
N SER A 178 -13.72 0.79 8.05
CA SER A 178 -13.55 0.73 9.50
C SER A 178 -12.07 0.89 9.91
N PHE A 179 -11.13 0.67 8.98
CA PHE A 179 -9.71 0.98 9.13
C PHE A 179 -9.47 2.46 8.82
N SER A 180 -9.66 3.31 9.82
CA SER A 180 -9.51 4.78 9.67
C SER A 180 -8.05 5.25 9.61
N LEU A 181 -7.08 4.40 9.94
CA LEU A 181 -5.63 4.67 9.87
C LEU A 181 -5.02 4.00 8.65
N ALA A 182 -3.89 4.53 8.18
CA ALA A 182 -3.04 3.85 7.20
C ALA A 182 -2.33 2.65 7.86
N ALA A 183 -3.09 1.62 8.22
CA ALA A 183 -2.59 0.45 8.94
C ALA A 183 -3.61 -0.70 8.92
N GLY A 184 -3.31 -1.74 8.15
CA GLY A 184 -4.06 -2.99 8.14
C GLY A 184 -5.18 -3.08 7.13
N GLU A 185 -5.59 -1.99 6.48
CA GLU A 185 -6.61 -1.96 5.44
C GLU A 185 -6.21 -2.76 4.19
N ASP A 186 -4.93 -2.69 3.84
CA ASP A 186 -4.34 -3.42 2.72
C ASP A 186 -4.24 -4.93 3.02
N ARG A 187 -3.86 -5.28 4.24
CA ARG A 187 -3.81 -6.67 4.69
C ARG A 187 -5.20 -7.30 4.76
N GLU A 188 -6.18 -6.55 5.25
CA GLU A 188 -7.58 -6.97 5.27
C GLU A 188 -8.10 -7.20 3.85
N PHE A 189 -7.81 -6.27 2.95
CA PHE A 189 -8.21 -6.37 1.56
C PHE A 189 -7.61 -7.60 0.88
N CYS A 190 -6.30 -7.85 1.03
CA CYS A 190 -5.63 -9.04 0.49
C CYS A 190 -6.22 -10.34 1.06
N ASP A 191 -6.47 -10.39 2.38
CA ASP A 191 -7.10 -11.55 3.02
C ASP A 191 -8.50 -11.84 2.45
N ARG A 192 -9.35 -10.80 2.33
CA ARG A 192 -10.70 -10.91 1.78
C ARG A 192 -10.69 -11.28 0.30
N TRP A 193 -9.72 -10.75 -0.48
CA TRP A 193 -9.48 -11.12 -1.87
C TRP A 193 -9.24 -12.63 -2.02
N LEU A 194 -8.34 -13.17 -1.23
CA LEU A 194 -8.00 -14.60 -1.25
C LEU A 194 -9.16 -15.48 -0.77
N HIS A 195 -9.88 -15.07 0.27
CA HIS A 195 -11.07 -15.77 0.76
C HIS A 195 -12.22 -15.79 -0.27
N SER A 196 -12.25 -14.86 -1.21
CA SER A 196 -13.20 -14.89 -2.32
C SER A 196 -12.84 -15.89 -3.43
N GLY A 197 -11.80 -16.71 -3.23
CA GLY A 197 -11.32 -17.72 -4.18
C GLY A 197 -10.45 -17.16 -5.31
N ARG A 198 -10.07 -15.87 -5.25
CA ARG A 198 -9.23 -15.22 -6.26
C ARG A 198 -7.75 -15.41 -5.94
N ARG A 199 -6.91 -15.27 -6.96
CA ARG A 199 -5.45 -15.39 -6.82
C ARG A 199 -4.79 -14.01 -6.70
N ALA A 200 -3.63 -14.01 -6.01
CA ALA A 200 -2.72 -12.88 -5.95
C ALA A 200 -1.33 -13.31 -6.43
N ILE A 201 -0.66 -12.43 -7.18
CA ILE A 201 0.62 -12.70 -7.83
C ILE A 201 1.61 -11.61 -7.45
N TYR A 202 2.81 -12.01 -7.05
CA TYR A 202 3.91 -11.09 -6.83
C TYR A 202 4.73 -10.91 -8.12
N ALA A 203 4.75 -9.69 -8.63
CA ALA A 203 5.48 -9.27 -9.83
C ALA A 203 6.58 -8.26 -9.44
N PRO A 204 7.78 -8.72 -9.00
CA PRO A 204 8.83 -7.83 -8.49
C PRO A 204 9.39 -6.84 -9.51
N GLU A 205 9.15 -7.05 -10.80
CA GLU A 205 9.49 -6.14 -11.89
C GLU A 205 8.57 -4.92 -11.96
N VAL A 206 7.34 -4.98 -11.40
CA VAL A 206 6.45 -3.84 -11.24
C VAL A 206 6.97 -2.97 -10.10
N THR A 207 7.75 -1.94 -10.41
CA THR A 207 8.56 -1.23 -9.42
C THR A 207 8.03 0.16 -9.09
N VAL A 208 7.99 0.47 -7.79
CA VAL A 208 7.68 1.79 -7.22
C VAL A 208 8.79 2.20 -6.25
N TYR A 209 9.14 3.49 -6.24
CA TYR A 209 10.14 4.09 -5.34
C TYR A 209 9.42 4.92 -4.28
N HIS A 210 9.60 4.57 -3.01
CA HIS A 210 8.88 5.19 -1.89
C HIS A 210 9.76 6.20 -1.14
N PHE A 211 9.34 7.48 -1.15
CA PHE A 211 10.00 8.60 -0.46
C PHE A 211 9.45 8.77 0.96
N HIS A 212 9.59 7.74 1.75
CA HIS A 212 9.06 7.66 3.10
C HIS A 212 10.03 8.27 4.10
N GLU A 213 10.06 9.59 4.23
CA GLU A 213 10.94 10.31 5.13
C GLU A 213 10.53 10.13 6.60
N LEU A 214 11.32 9.36 7.35
CA LEU A 214 11.08 9.05 8.75
C LEU A 214 12.13 9.68 9.67
N THR A 215 11.65 10.10 10.85
CA THR A 215 12.43 10.33 12.05
C THR A 215 12.13 9.23 13.05
N LEU A 216 12.90 9.10 14.14
CA LEU A 216 12.61 8.13 15.21
C LEU A 216 11.16 8.23 15.71
N ARG A 217 10.65 9.47 15.92
CA ARG A 217 9.28 9.70 16.35
C ARG A 217 8.24 9.26 15.32
N LYS A 218 8.47 9.55 14.03
CA LYS A 218 7.59 9.12 12.94
C LYS A 218 7.62 7.60 12.79
N PHE A 219 8.80 6.98 12.86
CA PHE A 219 8.99 5.52 12.83
C PHE A 219 8.21 4.84 13.96
N TRP A 220 8.39 5.28 15.21
CA TRP A 220 7.63 4.77 16.34
C TRP A 220 6.13 4.87 16.12
N ARG A 221 5.63 6.05 15.74
CA ARG A 221 4.20 6.30 15.51
C ARG A 221 3.64 5.40 14.41
N GLN A 222 4.39 5.18 13.33
CA GLN A 222 4.00 4.29 12.25
C GLN A 222 3.88 2.84 12.74
N GLN A 223 4.90 2.33 13.42
CA GLN A 223 4.89 0.96 13.94
C GLN A 223 3.80 0.76 15.01
N PHE A 224 3.57 1.76 15.84
CA PHE A 224 2.48 1.77 16.80
C PHE A 224 1.11 1.68 16.12
N ASN A 225 0.91 2.45 15.04
CA ASN A 225 -0.33 2.38 14.25
C ASN A 225 -0.48 1.02 13.54
N TYR A 226 0.61 0.43 13.06
CA TYR A 226 0.59 -0.95 12.53
C TYR A 226 0.13 -1.95 13.58
N GLY A 227 0.51 -1.77 14.84
CA GLY A 227 0.01 -2.58 15.96
C GLY A 227 -1.51 -2.43 16.16
N ARG A 228 -2.04 -1.20 16.08
CA ARG A 228 -3.47 -0.93 16.15
C ARG A 228 -4.23 -1.59 14.99
N GLY A 229 -3.73 -1.42 13.77
CA GLY A 229 -4.29 -2.06 12.57
C GLY A 229 -4.24 -3.59 12.64
N ALA A 230 -3.14 -4.16 13.17
CA ALA A 230 -3.03 -5.59 13.36
C ALA A 230 -4.08 -6.15 14.33
N PHE A 231 -4.42 -5.42 15.40
CA PHE A 231 -5.50 -5.79 16.30
C PHE A 231 -6.86 -5.80 15.61
N LEU A 232 -7.19 -4.72 14.88
CA LEU A 232 -8.44 -4.62 14.11
C LEU A 232 -8.54 -5.72 13.05
N PHE A 233 -7.45 -5.97 12.34
CA PHE A 233 -7.37 -7.07 11.37
C PHE A 233 -7.67 -8.42 12.03
N GLN A 234 -7.05 -8.72 13.18
CA GLN A 234 -7.32 -9.97 13.92
C GLN A 234 -8.79 -10.09 14.34
N GLN A 235 -9.42 -9.01 14.79
CA GLN A 235 -10.85 -9.01 15.10
C GLN A 235 -11.70 -9.31 13.85
N THR A 236 -11.36 -8.71 12.72
CA THR A 236 -12.11 -8.86 11.46
C THR A 236 -12.02 -10.30 10.93
N ILE A 237 -10.80 -10.87 10.86
CA ILE A 237 -10.63 -12.26 10.37
C ILE A 237 -11.24 -13.30 11.33
N SER A 238 -11.23 -13.04 12.65
CA SER A 238 -11.86 -13.95 13.63
C SER A 238 -13.37 -14.06 13.47
N LYS A 239 -14.02 -13.05 12.86
CA LYS A 239 -15.44 -13.08 12.52
C LYS A 239 -15.73 -13.86 11.24
N ARG A 240 -14.72 -14.00 10.34
CA ARG A 240 -14.86 -14.72 9.06
C ARG A 240 -14.58 -16.22 9.19
N ALA A 241 -13.64 -16.59 10.04
CA ALA A 241 -13.24 -17.99 10.21
C ALA A 241 -12.93 -18.28 11.68
N GLU A 242 -13.62 -19.27 12.26
CA GLU A 242 -13.41 -19.69 13.66
C GLU A 242 -11.97 -20.14 13.98
N ASN A 243 -11.22 -20.60 12.96
CA ASN A 243 -9.85 -21.09 13.07
C ASN A 243 -8.79 -20.11 12.54
N ALA A 244 -9.12 -18.82 12.37
CA ALA A 244 -8.13 -17.84 11.92
C ALA A 244 -6.94 -17.78 12.89
N LYS A 245 -5.73 -18.05 12.39
CA LYS A 245 -4.51 -18.01 13.19
C LYS A 245 -4.29 -16.62 13.75
N LYS A 246 -4.37 -16.47 15.07
CA LYS A 246 -4.24 -15.19 15.77
C LYS A 246 -2.78 -14.74 15.90
N ILE A 247 -1.83 -15.66 15.96
CA ILE A 247 -0.40 -15.38 16.20
C ILE A 247 0.43 -16.22 15.22
N GLN A 248 1.48 -15.62 14.66
CA GLN A 248 2.43 -16.34 13.81
C GLN A 248 3.29 -17.31 14.64
N HIS A 249 3.84 -18.32 13.96
CA HIS A 249 4.76 -19.25 14.60
C HIS A 249 5.98 -18.52 15.18
N PRO A 250 6.57 -18.93 16.32
CA PRO A 250 7.72 -18.26 16.92
C PRO A 250 8.90 -18.05 15.97
N SER A 251 9.12 -18.96 15.02
CA SER A 251 10.16 -18.80 13.98
C SER A 251 9.98 -17.58 13.11
N PHE A 252 8.74 -17.12 12.89
CA PHE A 252 8.49 -15.88 12.17
C PHE A 252 9.17 -14.69 12.86
N TYR A 253 8.99 -14.56 14.18
CA TYR A 253 9.57 -13.45 14.94
C TYR A 253 11.09 -13.56 15.07
N LEU A 254 11.61 -14.78 15.22
CA LEU A 254 13.05 -15.01 15.24
C LEU A 254 13.67 -14.62 13.90
N ASN A 255 13.11 -15.10 12.78
CA ASN A 255 13.59 -14.78 11.44
C ASN A 255 13.47 -13.29 11.13
N LEU A 256 12.40 -12.62 11.60
CA LEU A 256 12.26 -11.18 11.51
C LEU A 256 13.45 -10.46 12.17
N LEU A 257 13.80 -10.82 13.40
CA LEU A 257 14.88 -10.18 14.15
C LEU A 257 16.27 -10.42 13.55
N ILE A 258 16.47 -11.56 12.88
CA ILE A 258 17.75 -11.89 12.21
C ILE A 258 17.82 -11.31 10.78
N TYR A 259 16.70 -10.95 10.17
CA TYR A 259 16.64 -10.50 8.78
C TYR A 259 17.61 -9.35 8.44
N PRO A 260 17.82 -8.31 9.28
CA PRO A 260 18.77 -7.25 9.00
C PRO A 260 20.21 -7.74 8.78
N PHE A 261 20.59 -8.84 9.44
CA PHE A 261 21.94 -9.42 9.35
C PHE A 261 22.23 -10.08 7.99
N SER A 262 21.18 -10.42 7.23
CA SER A 262 21.29 -10.93 5.86
C SER A 262 21.34 -9.83 4.80
N GLN A 263 20.93 -8.59 5.15
CA GLN A 263 20.73 -7.50 4.18
C GLN A 263 21.84 -6.44 4.19
N LYS A 264 22.49 -6.25 5.32
CA LYS A 264 23.50 -5.19 5.54
C LYS A 264 24.68 -5.72 6.33
N SER A 265 25.78 -4.98 6.33
CA SER A 265 26.98 -5.25 7.11
C SER A 265 27.38 -4.01 7.92
N GLY A 266 28.25 -4.20 8.91
CA GLY A 266 28.79 -3.12 9.72
C GLY A 266 27.78 -2.53 10.71
N ILE A 267 28.01 -1.28 11.11
CA ILE A 267 27.23 -0.60 12.17
C ILE A 267 25.76 -0.36 11.79
N GLN A 268 25.48 -0.18 10.48
CA GLN A 268 24.09 -0.01 10.01
C GLN A 268 23.22 -1.23 10.29
N MET A 269 23.78 -2.43 10.20
CA MET A 269 23.11 -3.68 10.54
C MET A 269 22.63 -3.68 11.99
N LEU A 270 23.50 -3.27 12.92
CA LEU A 270 23.17 -3.21 14.36
C LEU A 270 22.08 -2.17 14.65
N LEU A 271 22.16 -1.00 14.00
CA LEU A 271 21.15 0.04 14.14
C LEU A 271 19.79 -0.42 13.63
N ILE A 272 19.74 -1.08 12.46
CA ILE A 272 18.50 -1.61 11.91
C ILE A 272 17.94 -2.74 12.78
N ALA A 273 18.79 -3.64 13.30
CA ALA A 273 18.36 -4.68 14.23
C ALA A 273 17.76 -4.08 15.52
N ALA A 274 18.35 -3.02 16.06
CA ALA A 274 17.78 -2.29 17.20
C ALA A 274 16.43 -1.64 16.87
N LEU A 275 16.28 -1.08 15.65
CA LEU A 275 15.02 -0.54 15.17
C LEU A 275 13.96 -1.63 14.96
N PHE A 276 14.35 -2.86 14.58
CA PHE A 276 13.43 -3.99 14.50
C PHE A 276 12.89 -4.37 15.88
N VAL A 277 13.73 -4.43 16.92
CA VAL A 277 13.27 -4.64 18.30
C VAL A 277 12.33 -3.51 18.73
N LEU A 278 12.70 -2.25 18.44
CA LEU A 278 11.86 -1.10 18.72
C LEU A 278 10.51 -1.17 18.01
N SER A 279 10.49 -1.63 16.76
CA SER A 279 9.26 -1.79 15.97
C SER A 279 8.31 -2.80 16.62
N GLN A 280 8.82 -3.96 17.08
CA GLN A 280 8.00 -4.96 17.77
C GLN A 280 7.44 -4.43 19.10
N THR A 281 8.22 -3.64 19.82
CA THR A 281 7.75 -2.96 21.03
C THR A 281 6.63 -1.97 20.74
N ALA A 282 6.78 -1.16 19.68
CA ALA A 282 5.76 -0.19 19.27
C ALA A 282 4.48 -0.89 18.79
N ILE A 283 4.62 -1.98 18.01
CA ILE A 283 3.48 -2.81 17.54
C ILE A 283 2.74 -3.40 18.75
N ALA A 284 3.45 -3.99 19.72
CA ALA A 284 2.82 -4.53 20.92
C ALA A 284 2.07 -3.45 21.73
N ALA A 285 2.66 -2.27 21.88
CA ALA A 285 2.01 -1.14 22.52
C ALA A 285 0.74 -0.68 21.78
N GLY A 286 0.77 -0.67 20.45
CA GLY A 286 -0.39 -0.36 19.60
C GLY A 286 -1.53 -1.38 19.75
N ILE A 287 -1.21 -2.66 19.76
CA ILE A 287 -2.18 -3.75 20.01
C ILE A 287 -2.84 -3.59 21.39
N LEU A 288 -2.03 -3.37 22.45
CA LEU A 288 -2.54 -3.19 23.80
C LEU A 288 -3.46 -1.96 23.92
N ARG A 289 -3.09 -0.86 23.28
CA ARG A 289 -3.91 0.36 23.23
C ARG A 289 -5.26 0.11 22.60
N GLU A 290 -5.28 -0.56 21.43
CA GLU A 290 -6.54 -0.81 20.70
C GLU A 290 -7.40 -1.82 21.43
N LYS A 291 -6.80 -2.85 22.04
CA LYS A 291 -7.50 -3.81 22.89
C LYS A 291 -8.20 -3.14 24.06
N LYS A 292 -7.53 -2.17 24.72
CA LYS A 292 -8.14 -1.40 25.83
C LYS A 292 -9.32 -0.55 25.35
N ASN A 293 -9.22 0.07 24.16
CA ASN A 293 -10.30 0.88 23.60
C ASN A 293 -11.52 0.03 23.17
N SER A 294 -11.32 -1.24 22.85
CA SER A 294 -12.37 -2.16 22.38
C SER A 294 -13.02 -2.98 23.50
N SER A 295 -12.50 -2.89 24.74
CA SER A 295 -13.12 -3.52 25.90
C SER A 295 -14.31 -2.67 26.36
N PRO A 296 -15.56 -3.20 26.46
CA PRO A 296 -16.65 -2.46 27.04
C PRO A 296 -16.30 -2.12 28.50
N ASN A 297 -16.55 -0.87 28.90
CA ASN A 297 -16.53 -0.47 30.33
C ASN A 297 -17.57 -1.22 31.12
#